data_bfa8cb05c0d21311d7142b18023c7768
#
_entry.id   bfa8cb05c0d21311d7142b18023c7768
#
_cell.length_a   1.000
_cell.length_b   1.000
_cell.length_c   1.000
_cell.angle_alpha   90.00
_cell.angle_beta   90.00
_cell.angle_gamma   90.00
#
_symmetry.space_group_name_H-M   'P 1'
#
loop_
_entity.id
_entity.type
_entity.pdbx_description
1 polymer ?
#
loop_
_entity_poly.entity_id
_entity_poly.type
_entity_poly.pdbx_seq_one_letter_code
_entity_poly.pdbx_strand_id
1 'polypeptide(L)'
;MQLTQHTLRFGRRLVSTALLGLLIPVLNTTAAPPTSAIARGLQPFVESHTLAGAVTLVASKDKVLSLETVGYADVAAQKPMPTDALFWIASMSKPMTAAALMMLVDEQKVNLNDPVEKYLPEFKGQMLLAEQDKDHQVLRKPARPITVRDILSHSSGLPFMSRIEHKIDSYSLSEAAISYALTPLKTEPGTKYDYSNAGINTAGRIIEVVSGLPYAEFMEQRLFKPLGMKDTTCWPNAEQMSRLAKSYKPNATKDGLQEIPVDQLTYPLTNPKRGPSPAGGYFSTAQDVSLFGRMILNSGAYEGKRYLSEAAVREMTSTQTGKLLDKEKGESGYGLGWSTTRKTSGDAGAVIPGPCGHGGAYSTHLWVDPPHQLVTVFMVQHAGYPGTNGGKIHPTFTKAALEAFGK
;
A
#
# COMPACT_ATOMS: atom_id res chain seq x y z
N MET A 1 -56.95 -55.20 -57.76
CA MET A 1 -55.94 -55.79 -56.86
C MET A 1 -55.99 -55.06 -55.52
N GLN A 2 -56.72 -55.68 -54.60
CA GLN A 2 -57.03 -55.13 -53.27
C GLN A 2 -55.81 -55.21 -52.34
N LEU A 3 -55.57 -54.18 -51.57
CA LEU A 3 -54.67 -54.20 -50.41
C LEU A 3 -55.43 -53.66 -49.20
N THR A 4 -55.56 -54.55 -48.25
CA THR A 4 -56.27 -54.46 -46.98
C THR A 4 -55.50 -53.53 -45.99
N GLN A 5 -56.23 -52.62 -45.36
CA GLN A 5 -55.75 -51.80 -44.23
C GLN A 5 -55.94 -52.61 -42.92
N HIS A 6 -54.83 -52.76 -42.17
CA HIS A 6 -54.85 -53.18 -40.77
C HIS A 6 -54.64 -51.99 -39.84
N THR A 7 -55.66 -51.66 -39.09
CA THR A 7 -55.62 -50.65 -38.02
C THR A 7 -55.17 -51.28 -36.74
N LEU A 8 -54.00 -50.80 -36.23
CA LEU A 8 -53.51 -51.11 -34.87
C LEU A 8 -53.87 -49.98 -33.94
N ARG A 9 -54.69 -50.27 -32.91
CA ARG A 9 -55.01 -49.39 -31.80
C ARG A 9 -53.90 -49.49 -30.75
N PHE A 10 -53.14 -48.36 -30.50
CA PHE A 10 -52.25 -48.21 -29.38
C PHE A 10 -52.95 -47.50 -28.21
N GLY A 11 -53.11 -48.20 -27.09
CA GLY A 11 -53.63 -47.64 -25.84
C GLY A 11 -52.60 -46.72 -25.19
N ARG A 12 -52.98 -45.46 -24.93
CA ARG A 12 -52.20 -44.52 -24.14
C ARG A 12 -52.32 -44.85 -22.65
N ARG A 13 -51.22 -45.33 -22.02
CA ARG A 13 -51.08 -45.33 -20.56
C ARG A 13 -50.52 -43.98 -20.16
N LEU A 14 -51.26 -43.19 -19.40
CA LEU A 14 -50.78 -42.00 -18.71
C LEU A 14 -49.88 -42.44 -17.52
N VAL A 15 -48.61 -42.14 -17.61
CA VAL A 15 -47.71 -42.27 -16.47
C VAL A 15 -47.61 -40.89 -15.81
N SER A 16 -48.25 -40.71 -14.67
CA SER A 16 -48.12 -39.51 -13.84
C SER A 16 -46.77 -39.58 -13.10
N THR A 17 -45.80 -38.76 -13.56
CA THR A 17 -44.55 -38.56 -12.87
C THR A 17 -44.74 -37.46 -11.82
N ALA A 18 -44.84 -37.86 -10.54
CA ALA A 18 -44.80 -36.92 -9.43
C ALA A 18 -43.37 -36.39 -9.28
N LEU A 19 -43.16 -35.10 -9.59
CA LEU A 19 -41.92 -34.39 -9.26
C LEU A 19 -41.93 -34.12 -7.76
N LEU A 20 -41.16 -34.90 -7.01
CA LEU A 20 -40.80 -34.59 -5.62
C LEU A 20 -39.74 -33.48 -5.64
N GLY A 21 -40.14 -32.22 -5.44
CA GLY A 21 -39.22 -31.10 -5.25
C GLY A 21 -38.46 -31.29 -3.94
N LEU A 22 -37.18 -31.67 -4.03
CA LEU A 22 -36.24 -31.57 -2.91
C LEU A 22 -36.02 -30.09 -2.59
N LEU A 23 -36.67 -29.55 -1.58
CA LEU A 23 -36.29 -28.33 -0.91
C LEU A 23 -34.98 -28.60 -0.18
N ILE A 24 -33.84 -28.21 -0.78
CA ILE A 24 -32.55 -28.15 -0.09
C ILE A 24 -32.65 -26.92 0.82
N PRO A 25 -32.57 -27.05 2.15
CA PRO A 25 -32.52 -25.90 3.02
C PRO A 25 -31.20 -25.18 2.74
N VAL A 26 -31.28 -23.91 2.33
CA VAL A 26 -30.15 -23.00 2.33
C VAL A 26 -29.78 -22.81 3.80
N LEU A 27 -28.78 -23.56 4.25
CA LEU A 27 -28.13 -23.31 5.53
C LEU A 27 -27.46 -21.92 5.42
N ASN A 28 -28.13 -20.90 5.93
CA ASN A 28 -27.46 -19.64 6.27
C ASN A 28 -26.44 -19.99 7.34
N THR A 29 -25.20 -20.23 6.93
CA THR A 29 -24.06 -20.29 7.82
C THR A 29 -23.80 -18.87 8.32
N THR A 30 -24.47 -18.48 9.39
CA THR A 30 -24.04 -17.34 10.20
C THR A 30 -22.62 -17.64 10.65
N ALA A 31 -21.65 -16.80 10.22
CA ALA A 31 -20.28 -16.91 10.69
C ALA A 31 -20.27 -16.97 12.21
N ALA A 32 -19.50 -17.90 12.78
CA ALA A 32 -19.37 -18.00 14.23
C ALA A 32 -18.93 -16.61 14.78
N PRO A 33 -19.44 -16.18 15.94
CA PRO A 33 -19.08 -14.89 16.51
C PRO A 33 -17.57 -14.81 16.71
N PRO A 34 -16.95 -13.62 16.44
CA PRO A 34 -15.52 -13.45 16.53
C PRO A 34 -15.01 -13.72 17.94
N THR A 35 -14.02 -14.61 18.06
CA THR A 35 -13.50 -15.07 19.36
C THR A 35 -12.42 -14.16 19.92
N SER A 36 -11.65 -13.46 19.07
CA SER A 36 -10.53 -12.61 19.48
C SER A 36 -10.98 -11.20 19.90
N ALA A 37 -10.15 -10.51 20.67
CA ALA A 37 -10.36 -9.11 21.05
C ALA A 37 -10.33 -8.17 19.83
N ILE A 38 -9.45 -8.44 18.86
CA ILE A 38 -9.32 -7.66 17.63
C ILE A 38 -10.58 -7.76 16.79
N ALA A 39 -11.00 -8.99 16.47
CA ALA A 39 -12.18 -9.21 15.65
C ALA A 39 -13.46 -8.68 16.33
N ARG A 40 -13.62 -8.90 17.66
CA ARG A 40 -14.74 -8.32 18.42
C ARG A 40 -14.76 -6.79 18.41
N GLY A 41 -13.58 -6.15 18.47
CA GLY A 41 -13.47 -4.69 18.40
C GLY A 41 -13.84 -4.10 17.03
N LEU A 42 -13.61 -4.84 15.95
CA LEU A 42 -13.89 -4.40 14.58
C LEU A 42 -15.30 -4.77 14.10
N GLN A 43 -15.91 -5.81 14.65
CA GLN A 43 -17.21 -6.32 14.22
C GLN A 43 -18.32 -5.24 14.20
N PRO A 44 -18.45 -4.32 15.19
CA PRO A 44 -19.47 -3.27 15.17
C PRO A 44 -19.37 -2.33 13.96
N PHE A 45 -18.17 -2.13 13.40
CA PHE A 45 -17.99 -1.33 12.19
C PHE A 45 -18.49 -2.06 10.93
N VAL A 46 -18.42 -3.40 10.91
CA VAL A 46 -19.01 -4.20 9.83
C VAL A 46 -20.53 -4.18 9.92
N GLU A 47 -21.09 -4.38 11.10
CA GLU A 47 -22.53 -4.38 11.35
C GLU A 47 -23.18 -3.04 11.05
N SER A 48 -22.47 -1.92 11.30
CA SER A 48 -22.93 -0.58 10.95
C SER A 48 -22.66 -0.18 9.50
N HIS A 49 -22.19 -1.07 8.65
CA HIS A 49 -21.79 -0.80 7.27
C HIS A 49 -20.76 0.32 7.12
N THR A 50 -19.97 0.60 8.15
CA THR A 50 -18.85 1.55 8.11
C THR A 50 -17.61 0.89 7.50
N LEU A 51 -17.42 -0.41 7.75
CA LEU A 51 -16.33 -1.25 7.24
C LEU A 51 -16.91 -2.40 6.41
N ALA A 52 -16.47 -2.57 5.16
CA ALA A 52 -16.84 -3.72 4.33
C ALA A 52 -16.25 -5.01 4.89
N GLY A 53 -14.96 -4.99 5.14
CA GLY A 53 -14.19 -6.07 5.71
C GLY A 53 -12.71 -5.71 5.76
N ALA A 54 -11.95 -6.46 6.53
CA ALA A 54 -10.52 -6.29 6.70
C ALA A 54 -9.80 -7.60 6.98
N VAL A 55 -8.51 -7.63 6.65
CA VAL A 55 -7.53 -8.59 7.17
C VAL A 55 -6.63 -7.85 8.13
N THR A 56 -6.49 -8.35 9.35
CA THR A 56 -5.59 -7.84 10.37
C THR A 56 -4.49 -8.85 10.67
N LEU A 57 -3.26 -8.38 10.81
CA LEU A 57 -2.15 -9.22 11.20
C LEU A 57 -1.33 -8.51 12.28
N VAL A 58 -0.98 -9.25 13.32
CA VAL A 58 -0.03 -8.83 14.35
C VAL A 58 1.11 -9.83 14.38
N ALA A 59 2.34 -9.35 14.37
CA ALA A 59 3.52 -10.20 14.41
C ALA A 59 4.59 -9.62 15.35
N SER A 60 5.40 -10.51 15.91
CA SER A 60 6.71 -10.17 16.47
C SER A 60 7.78 -10.28 15.38
N LYS A 61 9.04 -9.99 15.72
CA LYS A 61 10.16 -10.22 14.80
C LYS A 61 10.27 -11.70 14.36
N ASP A 62 9.84 -12.66 15.21
CA ASP A 62 10.08 -14.09 15.02
C ASP A 62 8.86 -14.83 14.43
N LYS A 63 7.64 -14.40 14.71
CA LYS A 63 6.42 -15.11 14.30
C LYS A 63 5.20 -14.22 14.16
N VAL A 64 4.22 -14.69 13.40
CA VAL A 64 2.87 -14.15 13.39
C VAL A 64 2.19 -14.54 14.72
N LEU A 65 1.62 -13.55 15.40
CA LEU A 65 0.91 -13.71 16.69
C LEU A 65 -0.59 -13.81 16.48
N SER A 66 -1.13 -13.09 15.48
CA SER A 66 -2.53 -13.12 15.08
C SER A 66 -2.67 -12.83 13.60
N LEU A 67 -3.57 -13.55 12.92
CA LEU A 67 -4.03 -13.29 11.55
C LEU A 67 -5.52 -13.52 11.52
N GLU A 68 -6.29 -12.45 11.34
CA GLU A 68 -7.74 -12.49 11.50
C GLU A 68 -8.43 -11.71 10.38
N THR A 69 -9.70 -12.05 10.16
CA THR A 69 -10.55 -11.36 9.19
C THR A 69 -11.87 -10.95 9.83
N VAL A 70 -12.42 -9.84 9.34
CA VAL A 70 -13.78 -9.42 9.65
C VAL A 70 -14.49 -9.02 8.36
N GLY A 71 -15.80 -9.20 8.31
CA GLY A 71 -16.64 -8.76 7.19
C GLY A 71 -16.36 -9.47 5.87
N TYR A 72 -16.46 -8.73 4.77
CA TYR A 72 -16.59 -9.28 3.43
C TYR A 72 -15.51 -8.73 2.49
N ALA A 73 -15.01 -9.57 1.59
CA ALA A 73 -14.21 -9.18 0.43
C ALA A 73 -15.11 -8.61 -0.69
N ASP A 74 -16.37 -9.03 -0.74
CA ASP A 74 -17.42 -8.53 -1.61
C ASP A 74 -18.73 -8.46 -0.81
N VAL A 75 -19.17 -7.23 -0.52
CA VAL A 75 -20.38 -6.98 0.30
C VAL A 75 -21.63 -7.42 -0.43
N ALA A 76 -21.75 -7.14 -1.73
CA ALA A 76 -22.94 -7.47 -2.50
C ALA A 76 -23.13 -8.98 -2.65
N ALA A 77 -22.04 -9.73 -2.86
CA ALA A 77 -22.04 -11.18 -2.94
C ALA A 77 -22.00 -11.86 -1.57
N GLN A 78 -21.90 -11.11 -0.48
CA GLN A 78 -21.68 -11.64 0.88
C GLN A 78 -20.49 -12.63 0.95
N LYS A 79 -19.45 -12.41 0.12
CA LYS A 79 -18.25 -13.24 0.10
C LYS A 79 -17.39 -12.89 1.33
N PRO A 80 -17.19 -13.79 2.29
CA PRO A 80 -16.38 -13.50 3.47
C PRO A 80 -14.96 -13.07 3.08
N MET A 81 -14.34 -12.24 3.91
CA MET A 81 -12.95 -11.83 3.73
C MET A 81 -12.01 -13.01 4.00
N PRO A 82 -11.26 -13.50 3.00
CA PRO A 82 -10.27 -14.56 3.24
C PRO A 82 -8.97 -13.96 3.80
N THR A 83 -8.19 -14.76 4.53
CA THR A 83 -6.92 -14.32 5.14
C THR A 83 -5.82 -14.00 4.13
N ASP A 84 -5.91 -14.56 2.93
CA ASP A 84 -5.01 -14.37 1.79
C ASP A 84 -5.55 -13.39 0.74
N ALA A 85 -6.56 -12.59 1.11
CA ALA A 85 -7.08 -11.54 0.23
C ALA A 85 -5.96 -10.63 -0.26
N LEU A 86 -6.03 -10.29 -1.54
CA LEU A 86 -5.12 -9.32 -2.16
C LEU A 86 -5.70 -7.91 -2.01
N PHE A 87 -4.82 -6.94 -1.80
CA PHE A 87 -5.18 -5.53 -1.67
C PHE A 87 -4.23 -4.67 -2.49
N TRP A 88 -4.74 -3.60 -3.10
CA TRP A 88 -3.88 -2.54 -3.56
C TRP A 88 -3.37 -1.74 -2.36
N ILE A 89 -2.07 -1.78 -2.13
CA ILE A 89 -1.47 -1.19 -0.91
C ILE A 89 -1.09 0.27 -1.07
N ALA A 90 -1.22 0.82 -2.28
CA ALA A 90 -0.97 2.23 -2.57
C ALA A 90 0.33 2.74 -1.94
N SER A 91 0.27 3.82 -1.17
CA SER A 91 1.45 4.47 -0.58
C SER A 91 2.23 3.63 0.43
N MET A 92 1.71 2.49 0.89
CA MET A 92 2.53 1.50 1.62
C MET A 92 3.67 0.92 0.77
N SER A 93 3.69 1.17 -0.55
CA SER A 93 4.80 0.85 -1.44
C SER A 93 6.06 1.68 -1.14
N LYS A 94 5.91 2.90 -0.61
CA LYS A 94 7.02 3.84 -0.39
C LYS A 94 8.12 3.32 0.54
N PRO A 95 7.80 2.73 1.70
CA PRO A 95 8.79 2.07 2.54
C PRO A 95 9.60 0.99 1.82
N MET A 96 8.96 0.20 0.95
CA MET A 96 9.61 -0.86 0.20
C MET A 96 10.59 -0.28 -0.84
N THR A 97 10.17 0.78 -1.56
CA THR A 97 11.04 1.52 -2.49
C THR A 97 12.23 2.14 -1.77
N ALA A 98 12.01 2.77 -0.62
CA ALA A 98 13.07 3.34 0.18
C ALA A 98 14.07 2.26 0.65
N ALA A 99 13.59 1.12 1.13
CA ALA A 99 14.43 0.00 1.52
C ALA A 99 15.29 -0.50 0.36
N ALA A 100 14.72 -0.61 -0.85
CA ALA A 100 15.45 -1.01 -2.05
C ALA A 100 16.55 0.00 -2.43
N LEU A 101 16.28 1.31 -2.34
CA LEU A 101 17.31 2.32 -2.57
C LEU A 101 18.39 2.27 -1.48
N MET A 102 18.02 2.03 -0.22
CA MET A 102 18.98 1.90 0.88
C MET A 102 19.86 0.66 0.74
N MET A 103 19.46 -0.41 0.05
CA MET A 103 20.37 -1.50 -0.32
C MET A 103 21.51 -0.99 -1.21
N LEU A 104 21.21 -0.10 -2.16
CA LEU A 104 22.24 0.52 -3.01
C LEU A 104 23.10 1.53 -2.25
N VAL A 105 22.57 2.14 -1.18
CA VAL A 105 23.35 2.97 -0.27
C VAL A 105 24.31 2.11 0.55
N ASP A 106 23.88 1.00 1.11
CA ASP A 106 24.73 0.04 1.82
C ASP A 106 25.84 -0.52 0.89
N GLU A 107 25.57 -0.68 -0.39
CA GLU A 107 26.54 -1.07 -1.42
C GLU A 107 27.43 0.07 -1.88
N GLN A 108 27.31 1.28 -1.31
CA GLN A 108 28.06 2.49 -1.68
C GLN A 108 27.89 2.92 -3.15
N LYS A 109 26.83 2.47 -3.80
CA LYS A 109 26.48 2.84 -5.19
C LYS A 109 25.67 4.14 -5.25
N VAL A 110 24.97 4.47 -4.17
CA VAL A 110 24.18 5.69 -4.01
C VAL A 110 24.57 6.35 -2.69
N ASN A 111 24.65 7.71 -2.68
CA ASN A 111 24.78 8.47 -1.45
C ASN A 111 23.54 9.35 -1.27
N LEU A 112 22.97 9.37 -0.07
CA LEU A 112 21.76 10.15 0.23
C LEU A 112 21.93 11.65 0.01
N ASN A 113 23.14 12.17 0.17
CA ASN A 113 23.44 13.58 0.02
C ASN A 113 23.87 13.97 -1.41
N ASP A 114 24.02 12.99 -2.31
CA ASP A 114 24.31 13.28 -3.70
C ASP A 114 23.14 14.01 -4.37
N PRO A 115 23.41 14.96 -5.28
CA PRO A 115 22.37 15.55 -6.11
C PRO A 115 21.76 14.47 -7.04
N VAL A 116 20.45 14.53 -7.22
CA VAL A 116 19.72 13.61 -8.11
C VAL A 116 20.29 13.63 -9.54
N GLU A 117 20.70 14.80 -10.02
CA GLU A 117 21.29 14.96 -11.35
C GLU A 117 22.60 14.18 -11.57
N LYS A 118 23.25 13.69 -10.51
CA LYS A 118 24.40 12.79 -10.62
C LYS A 118 24.01 11.44 -11.21
N TYR A 119 22.82 10.95 -10.88
CA TYR A 119 22.27 9.66 -11.33
C TYR A 119 21.33 9.84 -12.53
N LEU A 120 20.60 10.95 -12.58
CA LEU A 120 19.58 11.29 -13.57
C LEU A 120 19.92 12.66 -14.17
N PRO A 121 20.76 12.71 -15.23
CA PRO A 121 21.25 13.96 -15.82
C PRO A 121 20.14 14.91 -16.32
N GLU A 122 18.93 14.38 -16.60
CA GLU A 122 17.76 15.16 -16.97
C GLU A 122 17.33 16.16 -15.89
N PHE A 123 17.69 15.96 -14.63
CA PHE A 123 17.41 16.89 -13.53
C PHE A 123 18.37 18.07 -13.47
N LYS A 124 19.41 18.09 -14.33
CA LYS A 124 20.36 19.20 -14.36
C LYS A 124 19.69 20.48 -14.83
N GLY A 125 19.84 21.52 -14.02
CA GLY A 125 19.28 22.83 -14.34
C GLY A 125 17.78 22.95 -14.04
N GLN A 126 17.20 22.07 -13.23
CA GLN A 126 15.82 22.18 -12.75
C GLN A 126 15.58 23.56 -12.11
N MET A 127 14.46 24.17 -12.44
CA MET A 127 14.10 25.52 -12.01
C MET A 127 13.11 25.49 -10.83
N LEU A 128 13.06 26.56 -10.08
CA LEU A 128 12.10 26.83 -9.00
C LEU A 128 11.07 27.86 -9.48
N LEU A 129 9.81 27.61 -9.21
CA LEU A 129 8.72 28.58 -9.39
C LEU A 129 8.84 29.68 -8.34
N ALA A 130 9.28 30.88 -8.76
CA ALA A 130 9.41 32.03 -7.86
C ALA A 130 8.08 32.75 -7.69
N GLU A 131 7.41 33.04 -8.79
CA GLU A 131 6.13 33.77 -8.81
C GLU A 131 5.23 33.17 -9.89
N GLN A 132 3.93 33.23 -9.66
CA GLN A 132 2.93 32.80 -10.64
C GLN A 132 1.68 33.69 -10.51
N ASP A 133 1.23 34.18 -11.65
CA ASP A 133 -0.10 34.76 -11.80
C ASP A 133 -0.92 33.98 -12.83
N LYS A 134 -2.02 34.56 -13.33
CA LYS A 134 -2.91 33.93 -14.30
C LYS A 134 -2.23 33.67 -15.65
N ASP A 135 -1.33 34.55 -16.07
CA ASP A 135 -0.79 34.59 -17.42
C ASP A 135 0.71 34.32 -17.47
N HIS A 136 1.44 34.42 -16.33
CA HIS A 136 2.90 34.35 -16.25
C HIS A 136 3.39 33.45 -15.14
N GLN A 137 4.57 32.87 -15.38
CA GLN A 137 5.37 32.16 -14.39
C GLN A 137 6.79 32.73 -14.42
N VAL A 138 7.30 33.15 -13.26
CA VAL A 138 8.70 33.54 -13.09
C VAL A 138 9.45 32.37 -12.49
N LEU A 139 10.47 31.94 -13.19
CA LEU A 139 11.33 30.83 -12.78
C LEU A 139 12.70 31.35 -12.38
N ARG A 140 13.30 30.79 -11.34
CA ARG A 140 14.69 31.04 -10.95
C ARG A 140 15.43 29.76 -10.63
N LYS A 141 16.74 29.81 -10.54
CA LYS A 141 17.52 28.66 -10.04
C LYS A 141 17.24 28.45 -8.54
N PRO A 142 17.06 27.20 -8.07
CA PRO A 142 17.06 26.92 -6.65
C PRO A 142 18.42 27.19 -6.03
N ALA A 143 18.49 27.39 -4.71
CA ALA A 143 19.74 27.63 -3.97
C ALA A 143 20.71 26.43 -4.06
N ARG A 144 20.20 25.22 -4.26
CA ARG A 144 20.97 24.01 -4.49
C ARG A 144 20.17 23.00 -5.32
N PRO A 145 20.81 22.01 -5.96
CA PRO A 145 20.10 20.87 -6.54
C PRO A 145 19.32 20.07 -5.48
N ILE A 146 18.29 19.34 -5.91
CA ILE A 146 17.61 18.34 -5.06
C ILE A 146 18.54 17.14 -4.84
N THR A 147 18.52 16.57 -3.63
CA THR A 147 19.31 15.40 -3.26
C THR A 147 18.46 14.14 -3.19
N VAL A 148 19.11 12.97 -3.13
CA VAL A 148 18.44 11.68 -2.92
C VAL A 148 17.68 11.68 -1.58
N ARG A 149 18.23 12.30 -0.53
CA ARG A 149 17.56 12.50 0.76
C ARG A 149 16.26 13.31 0.60
N ASP A 150 16.31 14.41 -0.15
CA ASP A 150 15.14 15.28 -0.32
C ASP A 150 13.96 14.57 -0.99
N ILE A 151 14.22 13.73 -2.01
CA ILE A 151 13.15 12.99 -2.71
C ILE A 151 12.53 11.91 -1.82
N LEU A 152 13.32 11.27 -0.95
CA LEU A 152 12.81 10.23 -0.04
C LEU A 152 12.09 10.82 1.19
N SER A 153 12.45 12.04 1.61
CA SER A 153 11.86 12.70 2.78
C SER A 153 10.75 13.69 2.45
N HIS A 154 10.33 13.77 1.18
CA HIS A 154 9.32 14.73 0.71
C HIS A 154 9.69 16.21 0.96
N SER A 155 10.98 16.52 0.89
CA SER A 155 11.50 17.89 1.05
C SER A 155 12.13 18.45 -0.22
N SER A 156 11.97 17.77 -1.36
CA SER A 156 12.56 18.15 -2.63
C SER A 156 11.93 19.38 -3.30
N GLY A 157 10.67 19.70 -2.97
CA GLY A 157 9.88 20.69 -3.70
C GLY A 157 9.26 20.15 -4.99
N LEU A 158 9.46 18.87 -5.35
CA LEU A 158 8.78 18.24 -6.48
C LEU A 158 7.26 18.17 -6.24
N PRO A 159 6.43 18.26 -7.29
CA PRO A 159 4.97 18.15 -7.17
C PRO A 159 4.55 16.75 -6.70
N PHE A 160 3.28 16.63 -6.32
CA PHE A 160 2.70 15.31 -6.02
C PHE A 160 2.78 14.35 -7.22
N MET A 161 2.39 14.84 -8.40
CA MET A 161 2.48 14.22 -9.72
C MET A 161 2.80 15.29 -10.75
N SER A 162 3.32 14.94 -11.92
CA SER A 162 3.45 15.87 -13.02
C SER A 162 2.10 16.15 -13.69
N ARG A 163 2.01 17.23 -14.49
CA ARG A 163 0.77 17.62 -15.17
C ARG A 163 0.34 16.64 -16.28
N ILE A 164 1.27 15.82 -16.77
CA ILE A 164 0.96 14.85 -17.82
C ILE A 164 0.44 13.52 -17.27
N GLU A 165 0.64 13.24 -15.99
CA GLU A 165 0.19 12.00 -15.37
C GLU A 165 -1.31 12.04 -15.08
N HIS A 166 -2.09 11.20 -15.77
CA HIS A 166 -3.52 11.03 -15.52
C HIS A 166 -3.81 9.96 -14.45
N LYS A 167 -2.93 8.97 -14.34
CA LYS A 167 -2.91 7.90 -13.35
C LYS A 167 -1.48 7.72 -12.86
N ILE A 168 -1.31 7.16 -11.67
CA ILE A 168 0.02 7.00 -11.06
C ILE A 168 0.92 6.00 -11.79
N ASP A 169 0.39 5.27 -12.75
CA ASP A 169 1.02 4.21 -13.54
C ASP A 169 0.93 4.47 -15.06
N SER A 170 0.72 5.73 -15.46
CA SER A 170 0.52 6.10 -16.88
C SER A 170 1.77 5.97 -17.72
N TYR A 171 2.95 6.06 -17.12
CA TYR A 171 4.24 6.16 -17.81
C TYR A 171 5.28 5.20 -17.24
N SER A 172 6.30 4.88 -18.05
CA SER A 172 7.53 4.27 -17.56
C SER A 172 8.23 5.22 -16.59
N LEU A 173 9.11 4.70 -15.73
CA LEU A 173 9.84 5.55 -14.79
C LEU A 173 10.78 6.54 -15.50
N SER A 174 11.30 6.20 -16.67
CA SER A 174 12.15 7.12 -17.44
C SER A 174 11.32 8.30 -18.01
N GLU A 175 10.14 8.06 -18.56
CA GLU A 175 9.23 9.12 -19.04
C GLU A 175 8.74 9.99 -17.89
N ALA A 176 8.34 9.36 -16.78
CA ALA A 176 7.92 10.07 -15.58
C ALA A 176 9.03 10.96 -15.00
N ALA A 177 10.28 10.46 -14.91
CA ALA A 177 11.42 11.20 -14.41
C ALA A 177 11.72 12.46 -15.27
N ILE A 178 11.67 12.32 -16.59
CA ILE A 178 11.81 13.46 -17.51
C ILE A 178 10.71 14.51 -17.24
N SER A 179 9.47 14.07 -17.05
CA SER A 179 8.36 14.99 -16.77
C SER A 179 8.51 15.71 -15.44
N TYR A 180 9.06 15.04 -14.41
CA TYR A 180 9.36 15.66 -13.11
C TYR A 180 10.51 16.66 -13.21
N ALA A 181 11.56 16.34 -13.97
CA ALA A 181 12.71 17.19 -14.19
C ALA A 181 12.32 18.50 -14.91
N LEU A 182 11.37 18.44 -15.84
CA LEU A 182 10.84 19.59 -16.57
C LEU A 182 9.81 20.41 -15.76
N THR A 183 9.30 19.88 -14.66
CA THR A 183 8.34 20.59 -13.81
C THR A 183 9.10 21.45 -12.79
N PRO A 184 8.80 22.76 -12.70
CA PRO A 184 9.44 23.62 -11.70
C PRO A 184 9.16 23.14 -10.28
N LEU A 185 10.18 23.23 -9.41
CA LEU A 185 10.05 23.00 -7.99
C LEU A 185 9.08 24.01 -7.38
N LYS A 186 8.24 23.59 -6.43
CA LYS A 186 7.30 24.45 -5.72
C LYS A 186 7.95 25.20 -4.55
N THR A 187 9.01 24.63 -3.96
CA THR A 187 9.73 25.16 -2.81
C THR A 187 11.23 24.92 -2.97
N GLU A 188 12.05 25.69 -2.27
CA GLU A 188 13.47 25.40 -2.16
C GLU A 188 13.72 24.02 -1.59
N PRO A 189 14.64 23.22 -2.17
CA PRO A 189 15.00 21.91 -1.65
C PRO A 189 15.43 21.96 -0.18
N GLY A 190 14.84 21.10 0.65
CA GLY A 190 15.14 20.97 2.07
C GLY A 190 14.49 22.03 2.97
N THR A 191 13.57 22.87 2.46
CA THR A 191 12.98 23.96 3.25
C THR A 191 11.55 23.67 3.72
N LYS A 192 10.83 22.79 3.04
CA LYS A 192 9.43 22.46 3.36
C LYS A 192 9.14 21.00 3.09
N TYR A 193 8.34 20.40 3.95
CA TYR A 193 7.71 19.10 3.69
C TYR A 193 6.52 19.28 2.75
N ASP A 194 6.56 18.65 1.58
CA ASP A 194 5.44 18.58 0.63
C ASP A 194 5.39 17.15 0.04
N TYR A 195 4.37 16.39 0.44
CA TYR A 195 4.24 14.98 0.09
C TYR A 195 4.20 14.78 -1.43
N SER A 196 5.14 13.99 -1.97
CA SER A 196 5.40 13.87 -3.40
C SER A 196 5.54 12.41 -3.86
N ASN A 197 4.66 11.96 -4.75
CA ASN A 197 4.85 10.70 -5.47
C ASN A 197 6.00 10.81 -6.47
N ALA A 198 6.14 11.98 -7.13
CA ALA A 198 7.23 12.25 -8.06
C ALA A 198 8.60 12.02 -7.42
N GLY A 199 8.80 12.43 -6.16
CA GLY A 199 10.04 12.17 -5.44
C GLY A 199 10.35 10.68 -5.30
N ILE A 200 9.39 9.88 -4.86
CA ILE A 200 9.58 8.43 -4.68
C ILE A 200 9.71 7.71 -6.02
N ASN A 201 8.97 8.12 -7.05
CA ASN A 201 9.13 7.56 -8.40
C ASN A 201 10.52 7.89 -8.98
N THR A 202 11.06 9.08 -8.69
CA THR A 202 12.46 9.45 -9.02
C THR A 202 13.45 8.52 -8.31
N ALA A 203 13.21 8.17 -7.04
CA ALA A 203 14.03 7.18 -6.34
C ALA A 203 13.98 5.80 -7.02
N GLY A 204 12.79 5.36 -7.49
CA GLY A 204 12.65 4.15 -8.31
C GLY A 204 13.46 4.22 -9.61
N ARG A 205 13.48 5.37 -10.28
CA ARG A 205 14.30 5.55 -11.49
C ARG A 205 15.81 5.52 -11.18
N ILE A 206 16.24 6.05 -10.05
CA ILE A 206 17.66 5.92 -9.61
C ILE A 206 18.02 4.44 -9.41
N ILE A 207 17.12 3.64 -8.82
CA ILE A 207 17.31 2.18 -8.67
C ILE A 207 17.54 1.54 -10.04
N GLU A 208 16.72 1.86 -11.06
CA GLU A 208 16.90 1.30 -12.41
C GLU A 208 18.28 1.66 -13.01
N VAL A 209 18.64 2.94 -12.97
CA VAL A 209 19.88 3.42 -13.60
C VAL A 209 21.11 2.84 -12.90
N VAL A 210 21.12 2.80 -11.57
CA VAL A 210 22.28 2.33 -10.80
C VAL A 210 22.42 0.81 -10.81
N SER A 211 21.31 0.09 -10.82
CA SER A 211 21.33 -1.38 -10.83
C SER A 211 21.45 -1.97 -12.23
N GLY A 212 21.04 -1.25 -13.27
CA GLY A 212 20.90 -1.74 -14.64
C GLY A 212 19.69 -2.65 -14.85
N LEU A 213 18.81 -2.82 -13.85
CA LEU A 213 17.60 -3.64 -13.91
C LEU A 213 16.35 -2.77 -13.96
N PRO A 214 15.27 -3.19 -14.64
CA PRO A 214 13.97 -2.60 -14.45
C PRO A 214 13.57 -2.59 -12.97
N TYR A 215 12.92 -1.51 -12.50
CA TYR A 215 12.58 -1.34 -11.08
C TYR A 215 11.84 -2.54 -10.48
N ALA A 216 10.80 -3.04 -11.16
CA ALA A 216 10.03 -4.17 -10.66
C ALA A 216 10.86 -5.46 -10.58
N GLU A 217 11.78 -5.66 -11.51
CA GLU A 217 12.70 -6.79 -11.49
C GLU A 217 13.71 -6.70 -10.35
N PHE A 218 14.25 -5.51 -10.10
CA PHE A 218 15.11 -5.26 -8.93
C PHE A 218 14.38 -5.58 -7.64
N MET A 219 13.15 -5.09 -7.47
CA MET A 219 12.33 -5.33 -6.29
C MET A 219 12.06 -6.83 -6.08
N GLU A 220 11.69 -7.52 -7.14
CA GLU A 220 11.43 -8.96 -7.11
C GLU A 220 12.68 -9.73 -6.72
N GLN A 221 13.81 -9.49 -7.38
CA GLN A 221 15.05 -10.24 -7.16
C GLN A 221 15.72 -9.93 -5.82
N ARG A 222 15.65 -8.66 -5.36
CA ARG A 222 16.44 -8.20 -4.23
C ARG A 222 15.65 -8.13 -2.92
N LEU A 223 14.33 -7.94 -2.99
CA LEU A 223 13.48 -7.76 -1.82
C LEU A 223 12.39 -8.82 -1.72
N PHE A 224 11.48 -8.91 -2.70
CA PHE A 224 10.26 -9.70 -2.53
C PHE A 224 10.53 -11.21 -2.51
N LYS A 225 11.15 -11.75 -3.54
CA LYS A 225 11.46 -13.17 -3.62
C LYS A 225 12.36 -13.65 -2.47
N PRO A 226 13.46 -12.95 -2.11
CA PRO A 226 14.28 -13.36 -0.98
C PRO A 226 13.59 -13.32 0.38
N LEU A 227 12.61 -12.41 0.59
CA LEU A 227 11.79 -12.36 1.80
C LEU A 227 10.61 -13.33 1.78
N GLY A 228 10.30 -13.97 0.65
CA GLY A 228 9.14 -14.84 0.49
C GLY A 228 7.82 -14.10 0.27
N MET A 229 7.86 -12.84 -0.17
CA MET A 229 6.69 -11.98 -0.48
C MET A 229 6.13 -12.33 -1.87
N LYS A 230 5.53 -13.50 -2.00
CA LYS A 230 5.15 -14.12 -3.29
C LYS A 230 3.93 -13.48 -3.96
N ASP A 231 3.13 -12.75 -3.22
CA ASP A 231 1.90 -12.10 -3.70
C ASP A 231 2.07 -10.57 -3.91
N THR A 232 3.28 -10.04 -3.68
CA THR A 232 3.56 -8.61 -3.83
C THR A 232 3.98 -8.29 -5.26
N THR A 233 3.16 -7.53 -5.99
CA THR A 233 3.38 -7.23 -7.41
C THR A 233 2.74 -5.92 -7.86
N CYS A 234 3.26 -5.30 -8.93
CA CYS A 234 2.57 -4.21 -9.64
C CYS A 234 1.48 -4.73 -10.59
N TRP A 235 1.58 -5.98 -11.05
CA TRP A 235 0.72 -6.56 -12.07
C TRP A 235 0.19 -7.91 -11.61
N PRO A 236 -0.91 -7.92 -10.85
CA PRO A 236 -1.47 -9.16 -10.35
C PRO A 236 -1.91 -10.07 -11.52
N ASN A 237 -1.60 -11.35 -11.41
CA ASN A 237 -2.05 -12.37 -12.35
C ASN A 237 -3.53 -12.75 -12.11
N ALA A 238 -4.09 -13.65 -12.94
CA ALA A 238 -5.50 -14.03 -12.85
C ALA A 238 -5.87 -14.68 -11.51
N GLU A 239 -4.98 -15.49 -10.93
CA GLU A 239 -5.19 -16.11 -9.62
C GLU A 239 -5.22 -15.04 -8.53
N GLN A 240 -4.24 -14.15 -8.48
CA GLN A 240 -4.19 -13.03 -7.55
C GLN A 240 -5.40 -12.10 -7.68
N MET A 241 -5.86 -11.82 -8.93
CA MET A 241 -7.08 -11.05 -9.17
C MET A 241 -8.34 -11.69 -8.60
N SER A 242 -8.42 -13.02 -8.54
CA SER A 242 -9.57 -13.73 -7.93
C SER A 242 -9.67 -13.53 -6.41
N ARG A 243 -8.56 -13.13 -5.77
CA ARG A 243 -8.45 -12.82 -4.33
C ARG A 243 -8.50 -11.32 -4.04
N LEU A 244 -8.55 -10.45 -5.08
CA LEU A 244 -8.60 -9.01 -4.88
C LEU A 244 -9.90 -8.62 -4.17
N ALA A 245 -9.78 -7.98 -3.00
CA ALA A 245 -10.91 -7.43 -2.27
C ALA A 245 -11.53 -6.25 -3.04
N LYS A 246 -12.86 -6.17 -3.05
CA LYS A 246 -13.60 -5.05 -3.64
C LYS A 246 -13.28 -3.75 -2.90
N SER A 247 -13.25 -2.66 -3.66
CA SER A 247 -12.97 -1.35 -3.12
C SER A 247 -14.24 -0.56 -2.88
N TYR A 248 -14.28 0.20 -1.80
CA TYR A 248 -15.45 0.96 -1.38
C TYR A 248 -15.11 2.41 -1.04
N LYS A 249 -16.10 3.27 -1.15
CA LYS A 249 -16.11 4.64 -0.61
C LYS A 249 -17.45 4.91 0.08
N PRO A 250 -17.59 5.99 0.85
CA PRO A 250 -18.90 6.45 1.30
C PRO A 250 -19.85 6.65 0.11
N ASN A 251 -21.10 6.21 0.25
CA ASN A 251 -22.16 6.55 -0.69
C ASN A 251 -22.49 8.05 -0.63
N ALA A 252 -23.38 8.52 -1.51
CA ALA A 252 -23.74 9.95 -1.61
C ALA A 252 -24.33 10.51 -0.30
N THR A 253 -25.06 9.71 0.47
CA THR A 253 -25.68 10.07 1.76
C THR A 253 -24.73 9.92 2.94
N LYS A 254 -23.56 9.29 2.74
CA LYS A 254 -22.53 9.01 3.76
C LYS A 254 -23.01 8.13 4.91
N ASP A 255 -24.02 7.34 4.69
CA ASP A 255 -24.59 6.37 5.65
C ASP A 255 -24.31 4.91 5.31
N GLY A 256 -23.61 4.65 4.20
CA GLY A 256 -23.25 3.32 3.73
C GLY A 256 -22.10 3.33 2.72
N LEU A 257 -21.85 2.18 2.14
CA LEU A 257 -20.75 1.93 1.23
C LEU A 257 -21.21 1.83 -0.23
N GLN A 258 -20.42 2.40 -1.12
CA GLN A 258 -20.52 2.26 -2.57
C GLN A 258 -19.28 1.57 -3.10
N GLU A 259 -19.43 0.49 -3.87
CA GLU A 259 -18.32 -0.13 -4.59
C GLU A 259 -17.75 0.82 -5.64
N ILE A 260 -16.43 0.84 -5.75
CA ILE A 260 -15.67 1.61 -6.75
C ILE A 260 -14.53 0.76 -7.33
N PRO A 261 -14.02 1.05 -8.53
CA PRO A 261 -12.75 0.49 -8.99
C PRO A 261 -11.57 1.09 -8.22
N VAL A 262 -10.38 0.53 -8.40
CA VAL A 262 -9.12 1.19 -8.00
C VAL A 262 -8.82 2.29 -9.02
N ASP A 263 -9.41 3.46 -8.81
CA ASP A 263 -9.53 4.53 -9.81
C ASP A 263 -8.22 5.29 -10.09
N GLN A 264 -7.22 5.13 -9.24
CA GLN A 264 -5.89 5.74 -9.43
C GLN A 264 -4.97 4.94 -10.34
N LEU A 265 -5.37 3.72 -10.73
CA LEU A 265 -4.61 2.84 -11.63
C LEU A 265 -5.29 2.68 -12.99
N THR A 266 -4.48 2.41 -14.01
CA THR A 266 -4.94 2.11 -15.36
C THR A 266 -5.47 0.68 -15.44
N TYR A 267 -6.59 0.47 -16.14
CA TYR A 267 -7.19 -0.85 -16.35
C TYR A 267 -6.84 -1.43 -17.73
N PRO A 268 -6.80 -2.75 -17.86
CA PRO A 268 -6.95 -3.75 -16.81
C PRO A 268 -5.72 -3.80 -15.87
N LEU A 269 -5.93 -4.11 -14.58
CA LEU A 269 -4.88 -4.15 -13.56
C LEU A 269 -3.79 -5.20 -13.84
N THR A 270 -4.11 -6.22 -14.63
CA THR A 270 -3.19 -7.28 -15.08
C THR A 270 -2.29 -6.85 -16.24
N ASN A 271 -2.51 -5.66 -16.84
CA ASN A 271 -1.75 -5.21 -18.00
C ASN A 271 -0.28 -4.90 -17.63
N PRO A 272 0.71 -5.68 -18.13
CA PRO A 272 2.12 -5.46 -17.81
C PRO A 272 2.72 -4.19 -18.46
N LYS A 273 1.97 -3.53 -19.37
CA LYS A 273 2.38 -2.25 -19.98
C LYS A 273 2.11 -1.05 -19.09
N ARG A 274 1.39 -1.22 -17.96
CA ARG A 274 1.27 -0.16 -16.95
C ARG A 274 2.66 0.13 -16.39
N GLY A 275 2.99 1.40 -16.21
CA GLY A 275 4.23 1.77 -15.53
C GLY A 275 4.27 1.23 -14.10
N PRO A 276 5.40 0.77 -13.60
CA PRO A 276 5.55 0.52 -12.18
C PRO A 276 5.48 1.87 -11.47
N SER A 277 4.75 1.96 -10.37
CA SER A 277 4.70 3.16 -9.55
C SER A 277 5.35 2.87 -8.20
N PRO A 278 6.64 3.20 -8.00
CA PRO A 278 7.34 3.04 -6.73
C PRO A 278 6.63 3.70 -5.55
N ALA A 279 5.92 4.79 -5.83
CA ALA A 279 5.16 5.53 -4.82
C ALA A 279 3.84 4.88 -4.42
N GLY A 280 3.31 3.90 -5.21
CA GLY A 280 1.96 3.41 -4.91
C GLY A 280 1.43 2.27 -5.78
N GLY A 281 2.25 1.59 -6.56
CA GLY A 281 1.79 0.63 -7.58
C GLY A 281 1.56 -0.79 -7.10
N TYR A 282 1.96 -1.17 -5.89
CA TYR A 282 1.91 -2.55 -5.45
C TYR A 282 0.54 -3.01 -4.97
N PHE A 283 0.28 -4.27 -5.29
CA PHE A 283 -0.70 -5.14 -4.64
C PHE A 283 0.04 -6.09 -3.71
N SER A 284 -0.58 -6.47 -2.58
CA SER A 284 0.03 -7.37 -1.60
C SER A 284 -1.02 -8.01 -0.70
N THR A 285 -0.59 -8.97 0.12
CA THR A 285 -1.37 -9.59 1.19
C THR A 285 -0.88 -9.12 2.57
N ALA A 286 -1.67 -9.33 3.61
CA ALA A 286 -1.25 -9.04 4.98
C ALA A 286 0.00 -9.82 5.38
N GLN A 287 0.11 -11.07 4.94
CA GLN A 287 1.25 -11.94 5.21
C GLN A 287 2.53 -11.38 4.59
N ASP A 288 2.53 -11.05 3.30
CA ASP A 288 3.69 -10.49 2.61
C ASP A 288 4.16 -9.18 3.23
N VAL A 289 3.21 -8.26 3.49
CA VAL A 289 3.52 -6.99 4.16
C VAL A 289 4.14 -7.21 5.53
N SER A 290 3.68 -8.24 6.27
CA SER A 290 4.24 -8.57 7.57
C SER A 290 5.69 -9.06 7.50
N LEU A 291 6.08 -9.80 6.46
CA LEU A 291 7.46 -10.25 6.24
C LEU A 291 8.41 -9.05 6.12
N PHE A 292 8.01 -8.05 5.31
CA PHE A 292 8.74 -6.81 5.20
C PHE A 292 8.82 -6.04 6.54
N GLY A 293 7.69 -5.90 7.24
CA GLY A 293 7.64 -5.25 8.55
C GLY A 293 8.53 -5.94 9.59
N ARG A 294 8.55 -7.27 9.62
CA ARG A 294 9.40 -8.08 10.52
C ARG A 294 10.88 -7.93 10.21
N MET A 295 11.26 -7.86 8.93
CA MET A 295 12.63 -7.55 8.52
C MET A 295 13.07 -6.18 9.05
N ILE A 296 12.22 -5.17 8.97
CA ILE A 296 12.49 -3.82 9.52
C ILE A 296 12.57 -3.85 11.05
N LEU A 297 11.61 -4.50 11.73
CA LEU A 297 11.62 -4.65 13.19
C LEU A 297 12.90 -5.34 13.72
N ASN A 298 13.44 -6.25 12.92
CA ASN A 298 14.69 -6.95 13.21
C ASN A 298 15.91 -6.24 12.59
N SER A 299 15.87 -4.91 12.51
CA SER A 299 16.98 -4.05 12.09
C SER A 299 17.63 -4.48 10.77
N GLY A 300 16.80 -4.87 9.79
CA GLY A 300 17.24 -5.22 8.44
C GLY A 300 17.58 -6.69 8.22
N ALA A 301 17.33 -7.57 9.18
CA ALA A 301 17.55 -9.02 9.04
C ALA A 301 16.22 -9.80 9.08
N TYR A 302 16.16 -10.91 8.38
CA TYR A 302 15.04 -11.85 8.43
C TYR A 302 15.54 -13.27 8.17
N GLU A 303 15.11 -14.25 9.00
CA GLU A 303 15.49 -15.66 8.90
C GLU A 303 17.01 -15.89 8.70
N GLY A 304 17.81 -15.20 9.51
CA GLY A 304 19.29 -15.31 9.50
C GLY A 304 19.98 -14.60 8.34
N LYS A 305 19.21 -14.01 7.39
CA LYS A 305 19.76 -13.25 6.26
C LYS A 305 19.63 -11.74 6.54
N ARG A 306 20.70 -10.99 6.23
CA ARG A 306 20.68 -9.53 6.28
C ARG A 306 20.35 -8.96 4.90
N TYR A 307 19.39 -8.04 4.87
CA TYR A 307 18.92 -7.33 3.68
C TYR A 307 19.38 -5.87 3.68
N LEU A 308 19.44 -5.28 4.88
CA LEU A 308 19.88 -3.90 5.11
C LEU A 308 20.82 -3.88 6.33
N SER A 309 21.75 -2.95 6.36
CA SER A 309 22.51 -2.66 7.58
C SER A 309 21.59 -2.06 8.65
N GLU A 310 21.95 -2.23 9.92
CA GLU A 310 21.22 -1.58 11.02
C GLU A 310 21.27 -0.05 10.90
N ALA A 311 22.37 0.49 10.36
CA ALA A 311 22.52 1.90 10.10
C ALA A 311 21.53 2.40 9.05
N ALA A 312 21.33 1.64 7.96
CA ALA A 312 20.36 1.96 6.91
C ALA A 312 18.92 1.94 7.44
N VAL A 313 18.55 0.95 8.23
CA VAL A 313 17.22 0.89 8.86
C VAL A 313 17.02 2.08 9.80
N ARG A 314 17.97 2.36 10.68
CA ARG A 314 17.90 3.48 11.61
C ARG A 314 17.79 4.81 10.88
N GLU A 315 18.61 5.04 9.84
CA GLU A 315 18.58 6.26 9.03
C GLU A 315 17.21 6.45 8.36
N MET A 316 16.69 5.38 7.75
CA MET A 316 15.44 5.37 7.00
C MET A 316 14.23 5.63 7.91
N THR A 317 14.21 5.06 9.11
CA THR A 317 13.08 5.15 10.06
C THR A 317 13.21 6.30 11.06
N SER A 318 14.31 7.07 11.01
CA SER A 318 14.48 8.28 11.81
C SER A 318 13.82 9.48 11.14
N THR A 319 13.26 10.40 11.95
CA THR A 319 12.62 11.62 11.44
C THR A 319 13.63 12.52 10.74
N GLN A 320 13.45 12.73 9.43
CA GLN A 320 14.25 13.64 8.61
C GLN A 320 13.65 15.05 8.56
N THR A 321 12.35 15.17 8.69
CA THR A 321 11.61 16.43 8.45
C THR A 321 11.49 17.33 9.66
N GLY A 322 11.84 16.88 10.85
CA GLY A 322 11.91 17.60 12.12
C GLY A 322 11.23 18.98 12.20
N LYS A 323 11.93 20.02 11.70
CA LYS A 323 11.48 21.42 11.72
C LYS A 323 10.64 21.82 10.49
N LEU A 324 10.57 20.96 9.45
CA LEU A 324 9.92 21.25 8.17
C LEU A 324 8.40 21.00 8.19
N LEU A 325 7.91 20.24 9.18
CA LEU A 325 6.49 20.01 9.40
C LEU A 325 5.93 21.14 10.27
N ASP A 326 4.76 21.64 9.89
CA ASP A 326 4.04 22.65 10.69
C ASP A 326 3.85 22.16 12.12
N LYS A 327 4.04 23.07 13.10
CA LYS A 327 3.91 22.78 14.52
C LYS A 327 2.51 22.23 14.90
N GLU A 328 1.49 22.54 14.09
CA GLU A 328 0.11 22.08 14.26
C GLU A 328 -0.12 20.60 13.94
N LYS A 329 0.79 19.92 13.23
CA LYS A 329 0.70 18.49 12.88
C LYS A 329 1.16 17.55 13.99
N GLY A 330 1.34 18.03 15.21
CA GLY A 330 1.60 17.23 16.39
C GLY A 330 2.95 16.51 16.39
N GLU A 331 2.97 15.28 16.90
CA GLU A 331 4.18 14.46 17.09
C GLU A 331 4.60 13.67 15.84
N SER A 332 3.94 13.88 14.70
CA SER A 332 4.23 13.19 13.46
C SER A 332 5.50 13.72 12.79
N GLY A 333 6.27 12.83 12.18
CA GLY A 333 7.46 13.10 11.40
C GLY A 333 7.47 12.29 10.11
N TYR A 334 8.49 12.50 9.28
CA TYR A 334 8.72 11.66 8.11
C TYR A 334 10.22 11.35 7.98
N GLY A 335 10.52 10.08 7.75
CA GLY A 335 11.85 9.55 7.51
C GLY A 335 12.17 9.49 6.01
N LEU A 336 12.88 8.46 5.58
CA LEU A 336 13.13 8.20 4.16
C LEU A 336 12.10 7.17 3.66
N GLY A 337 10.97 7.67 3.14
CA GLY A 337 9.84 6.84 2.70
C GLY A 337 8.94 6.30 3.82
N TRP A 338 9.11 6.74 5.05
CA TRP A 338 8.40 6.27 6.24
C TRP A 338 7.73 7.41 7.00
N SER A 339 6.49 7.24 7.40
CA SER A 339 5.90 8.05 8.47
C SER A 339 6.54 7.65 9.79
N THR A 340 6.92 8.64 10.61
CA THR A 340 7.58 8.42 11.90
C THR A 340 6.89 9.19 13.00
N THR A 341 7.09 8.80 14.26
CA THR A 341 6.72 9.61 15.42
C THR A 341 7.91 10.48 15.84
N ARG A 342 7.65 11.71 16.29
CA ARG A 342 8.70 12.63 16.76
C ARG A 342 9.23 12.29 18.15
N LYS A 343 8.47 11.53 18.94
CA LYS A 343 8.92 11.09 20.26
C LYS A 343 9.99 10.01 20.12
N THR A 344 11.21 10.35 20.49
CA THR A 344 12.24 9.38 20.85
C THR A 344 12.00 9.02 22.31
N SER A 345 11.56 7.80 22.59
CA SER A 345 11.56 7.27 23.95
C SER A 345 12.97 6.80 24.29
N GLY A 346 13.63 7.46 25.22
CA GLY A 346 14.92 6.99 25.73
C GLY A 346 15.67 8.10 26.48
N ASP A 347 16.11 7.81 27.69
CA ASP A 347 17.08 8.62 28.42
C ASP A 347 18.41 8.68 27.69
N ALA A 348 19.03 9.84 27.74
CA ALA A 348 20.32 10.25 27.20
C ALA A 348 21.24 9.12 26.68
N GLY A 349 21.27 8.94 25.34
CA GLY A 349 22.35 8.23 24.65
C GLY A 349 21.99 7.13 23.68
N ALA A 350 20.82 6.49 23.77
CA ALA A 350 20.36 5.48 22.79
C ALA A 350 19.08 5.98 22.10
N VAL A 351 19.21 6.48 20.87
CA VAL A 351 18.05 6.79 20.04
C VAL A 351 17.45 5.46 19.56
N ILE A 352 16.47 4.94 20.32
CA ILE A 352 15.62 3.86 19.83
C ILE A 352 14.66 4.50 18.84
N PRO A 353 14.60 4.06 17.56
CA PRO A 353 13.60 4.55 16.62
C PRO A 353 12.21 4.38 17.22
N GLY A 354 11.41 5.45 17.21
CA GLY A 354 10.00 5.35 17.59
C GLY A 354 9.20 4.52 16.58
N PRO A 355 7.92 4.30 16.86
CA PRO A 355 7.04 3.64 15.91
C PRO A 355 7.07 4.33 14.55
N CYS A 356 7.13 3.53 13.48
CA CYS A 356 7.17 4.00 12.11
C CYS A 356 6.31 3.12 11.20
N GLY A 357 5.85 3.66 10.07
CA GLY A 357 4.99 2.92 9.16
C GLY A 357 4.56 3.73 7.97
N HIS A 358 3.54 3.27 7.27
CA HIS A 358 2.89 4.03 6.21
C HIS A 358 1.46 3.54 5.96
N GLY A 359 0.57 4.48 5.68
CA GLY A 359 -0.78 4.18 5.21
C GLY A 359 -0.87 4.17 3.67
N GLY A 360 -1.88 3.49 3.14
CA GLY A 360 -2.25 3.53 1.72
C GLY A 360 -3.48 4.41 1.47
N ALA A 361 -3.66 4.87 0.24
CA ALA A 361 -4.77 5.71 -0.19
C ALA A 361 -6.15 5.05 0.05
N TYR A 362 -6.20 3.72 0.09
CA TYR A 362 -7.42 2.96 0.39
C TYR A 362 -7.38 2.38 1.82
N SER A 363 -6.81 3.15 2.75
CA SER A 363 -6.82 2.91 4.20
C SER A 363 -6.07 1.66 4.67
N THR A 364 -5.26 1.03 3.80
CA THR A 364 -4.31 0.01 4.22
C THR A 364 -3.24 0.62 5.13
N HIS A 365 -2.67 -0.16 6.05
CA HIS A 365 -1.70 0.35 7.00
C HIS A 365 -0.69 -0.72 7.44
N LEU A 366 0.59 -0.36 7.41
CA LEU A 366 1.70 -1.08 8.04
C LEU A 366 2.27 -0.21 9.15
N TRP A 367 2.49 -0.77 10.32
CA TRP A 367 3.18 -0.11 11.43
C TRP A 367 4.18 -1.05 12.08
N VAL A 368 5.39 -0.57 12.25
CA VAL A 368 6.47 -1.24 12.98
C VAL A 368 6.69 -0.48 14.28
N ASP A 369 6.57 -1.17 15.39
CA ASP A 369 6.64 -0.61 16.76
C ASP A 369 7.78 -1.25 17.54
N PRO A 370 9.01 -0.75 17.44
CA PRO A 370 10.15 -1.31 18.14
C PRO A 370 10.02 -1.27 19.69
N PRO A 371 9.47 -0.20 20.31
CA PRO A 371 9.19 -0.19 21.73
C PRO A 371 8.36 -1.38 22.25
N HIS A 372 7.32 -1.76 21.50
CA HIS A 372 6.45 -2.88 21.87
C HIS A 372 6.82 -4.20 21.16
N GLN A 373 7.90 -4.21 20.36
CA GLN A 373 8.35 -5.38 19.59
C GLN A 373 7.28 -5.97 18.66
N LEU A 374 6.47 -5.12 18.06
CA LEU A 374 5.34 -5.51 17.21
C LEU A 374 5.42 -4.95 15.79
N VAL A 375 4.86 -5.72 14.87
CA VAL A 375 4.42 -5.30 13.55
C VAL A 375 2.92 -5.46 13.48
N THR A 376 2.21 -4.41 13.08
CA THR A 376 0.76 -4.47 12.82
C THR A 376 0.48 -4.15 11.37
N VAL A 377 -0.37 -4.98 10.75
CA VAL A 377 -0.83 -4.82 9.37
C VAL A 377 -2.34 -4.79 9.35
N PHE A 378 -2.91 -3.75 8.75
CA PHE A 378 -4.33 -3.58 8.55
C PHE A 378 -4.62 -3.45 7.06
N MET A 379 -5.25 -4.45 6.48
CA MET A 379 -5.56 -4.51 5.06
C MET A 379 -7.05 -4.32 4.81
N VAL A 380 -7.36 -3.30 4.06
CA VAL A 380 -8.72 -2.87 3.72
C VAL A 380 -8.72 -2.15 2.38
N GLN A 381 -9.87 -2.08 1.69
CA GLN A 381 -9.98 -1.37 0.42
C GLN A 381 -11.06 -0.27 0.50
N HIS A 382 -10.76 0.77 1.27
CA HIS A 382 -11.66 1.90 1.48
C HIS A 382 -11.02 3.24 1.09
N ALA A 383 -11.58 3.92 0.10
CA ALA A 383 -11.29 5.33 -0.21
C ALA A 383 -12.12 6.24 0.71
N GLY A 384 -11.85 6.18 2.01
CA GLY A 384 -12.61 6.84 3.07
C GLY A 384 -13.73 5.96 3.66
N TYR A 385 -14.29 6.43 4.77
CA TYR A 385 -15.33 5.73 5.53
C TYR A 385 -16.58 6.58 5.67
N PRO A 386 -17.79 5.98 5.69
CA PRO A 386 -19.02 6.72 5.93
C PRO A 386 -19.13 7.19 7.40
N GLY A 387 -19.88 8.25 7.61
CA GLY A 387 -20.16 8.80 8.94
C GLY A 387 -18.93 9.31 9.68
N THR A 388 -19.03 9.43 11.00
CA THR A 388 -17.98 9.94 11.89
C THR A 388 -17.13 8.86 12.56
N ASN A 389 -17.56 7.61 12.49
CA ASN A 389 -16.92 6.48 13.20
C ASN A 389 -15.74 5.88 12.47
N GLY A 390 -15.55 6.15 11.16
CA GLY A 390 -14.46 5.60 10.38
C GLY A 390 -13.07 5.90 10.95
N GLY A 391 -12.88 7.07 11.51
CA GLY A 391 -11.63 7.44 12.18
C GLY A 391 -11.28 6.61 13.42
N LYS A 392 -12.23 5.82 13.95
CA LYS A 392 -12.01 4.96 15.13
C LYS A 392 -11.55 3.55 14.75
N ILE A 393 -11.72 3.12 13.49
CA ILE A 393 -11.46 1.74 13.07
C ILE A 393 -9.99 1.36 13.33
N HIS A 394 -9.07 2.13 12.76
CA HIS A 394 -7.64 1.87 12.92
C HIS A 394 -7.15 2.00 14.38
N PRO A 395 -7.52 3.05 15.14
CA PRO A 395 -7.22 3.12 16.57
C PRO A 395 -7.75 1.94 17.39
N THR A 396 -8.96 1.44 17.08
CA THR A 396 -9.53 0.23 17.74
C THR A 396 -8.66 -0.99 17.49
N PHE A 397 -8.24 -1.22 16.24
CA PHE A 397 -7.32 -2.31 15.90
C PHE A 397 -5.99 -2.17 16.64
N THR A 398 -5.35 -1.01 16.56
CA THR A 398 -4.03 -0.77 17.17
C THR A 398 -4.09 -0.98 18.68
N LYS A 399 -5.11 -0.43 19.35
CA LYS A 399 -5.31 -0.59 20.78
C LYS A 399 -5.44 -2.08 21.16
N ALA A 400 -6.34 -2.81 20.48
CA ALA A 400 -6.55 -4.23 20.77
C ALA A 400 -5.28 -5.07 20.51
N ALA A 401 -4.50 -4.74 19.47
CA ALA A 401 -3.23 -5.40 19.19
C ALA A 401 -2.18 -5.16 20.28
N LEU A 402 -2.05 -3.91 20.75
CA LEU A 402 -1.13 -3.55 21.84
C LEU A 402 -1.53 -4.19 23.17
N GLU A 403 -2.82 -4.18 23.52
CA GLU A 403 -3.33 -4.81 24.74
C GLU A 403 -3.13 -6.33 24.78
N ALA A 404 -3.26 -6.99 23.61
CA ALA A 404 -3.14 -8.44 23.52
C ALA A 404 -1.69 -8.94 23.41
N PHE A 405 -0.79 -8.17 22.77
CA PHE A 405 0.50 -8.66 22.33
C PHE A 405 1.66 -7.70 22.61
N GLY A 406 1.42 -6.44 23.01
CA GLY A 406 2.47 -5.48 23.38
C GLY A 406 3.23 -5.93 24.62
N LYS A 407 4.57 -5.80 24.58
CA LYS A 407 5.45 -6.11 25.73
C LYS A 407 5.81 -4.86 26.48
#